data_4698a3e4a7e3bca6dc6dafaef43d5334
#
_entry.id   4698a3e4a7e3bca6dc6dafaef43d5334
#
_cell.length_a   1.000
_cell.length_b   1.000
_cell.length_c   1.000
_cell.angle_alpha   90.00
_cell.angle_beta   90.00
_cell.angle_gamma   90.00
#
_symmetry.space_group_name_H-M   'P 1'
#
loop_
_entity.id
_entity.type
_entity.pdbx_description
1 polymer ?
#
loop_
_entity_poly.entity_id
_entity_poly.type
_entity_poly.pdbx_seq_one_letter_code
_entity_poly.pdbx_strand_id
1 'polypeptide(L)'
;SPSRGLGDVYKRQAQKRLYICTPYLILDNDLLSCLRLAAKRGVDVRIYTPGVPDKPTIYQLTRSYFPHLLRAGVKIYSYTPGFLHAKTWLVDDRIAAVGTVNLDYRSLYLHFENSVLLYGGAVLDDVRRDLAEIEKESAAVTLADCRTGFFGTLYSAVLRLVAPLC
;
A
#
# COMPACT_ATOMS: atom_id res chain seq x y z
N SER A 1 15.25 -7.76 -9.78
CA SER A 1 15.26 -6.31 -9.50
C SER A 1 15.40 -6.07 -8.00
N PRO A 2 16.24 -5.10 -7.55
CA PRO A 2 16.38 -4.75 -6.13
C PRO A 2 15.04 -4.41 -5.46
N SER A 3 14.14 -3.74 -6.16
CA SER A 3 12.79 -3.40 -5.67
C SER A 3 11.93 -4.63 -5.40
N ARG A 4 12.13 -5.72 -6.16
CA ARG A 4 11.47 -7.00 -5.94
C ARG A 4 11.99 -7.68 -4.67
N GLY A 5 13.30 -7.65 -4.43
CA GLY A 5 13.93 -8.17 -3.21
C GLY A 5 13.44 -7.44 -1.95
N LEU A 6 13.31 -6.10 -2.00
CA LEU A 6 12.71 -5.32 -0.93
C LEU A 6 11.27 -5.80 -0.63
N GLY A 7 10.44 -5.92 -1.64
CA GLY A 7 9.07 -6.42 -1.50
C GLY A 7 9.00 -7.79 -0.83
N ASP A 8 9.83 -8.74 -1.23
CA ASP A 8 9.80 -10.12 -0.73
C ASP A 8 10.30 -10.27 0.71
N VAL A 9 11.34 -9.53 1.09
CA VAL A 9 11.87 -9.54 2.47
C VAL A 9 10.81 -9.07 3.47
N TYR A 10 10.07 -8.02 3.16
CA TYR A 10 9.09 -7.46 4.09
C TYR A 10 7.78 -8.24 4.17
N LYS A 11 7.34 -8.82 3.05
CA LYS A 11 6.08 -9.57 2.96
C LYS A 11 6.07 -10.85 3.80
N ARG A 12 7.21 -11.53 3.87
CA ARG A 12 7.32 -12.84 4.51
C ARG A 12 7.80 -12.78 5.96
N GLN A 13 8.42 -11.67 6.39
CA GLN A 13 9.09 -11.55 7.69
C GLN A 13 8.27 -10.78 8.73
N ALA A 14 7.26 -10.00 8.34
CA ALA A 14 6.40 -9.31 9.30
C ALA A 14 5.69 -10.32 10.22
N GLN A 15 5.88 -10.15 11.54
CA GLN A 15 5.29 -10.99 12.57
C GLN A 15 4.22 -10.28 13.40
N LYS A 16 4.34 -8.96 13.56
CA LYS A 16 3.45 -8.15 14.39
C LYS A 16 2.73 -7.06 13.60
N ARG A 17 3.45 -6.29 12.81
CA ARG A 17 2.89 -5.15 12.07
C ARG A 17 3.61 -4.88 10.75
N LEU A 18 2.84 -4.44 9.77
CA LEU A 18 3.31 -4.01 8.46
C LEU A 18 2.54 -2.75 8.06
N TYR A 19 3.18 -1.59 8.11
CA TYR A 19 2.59 -0.31 7.75
C TYR A 19 3.20 0.19 6.46
N ILE A 20 2.37 0.60 5.52
CA ILE A 20 2.77 0.97 4.18
C ILE A 20 2.10 2.28 3.78
N CYS A 21 2.89 3.28 3.41
CA CYS A 21 2.43 4.49 2.76
C CYS A 21 2.80 4.43 1.29
N THR A 22 1.83 4.61 0.39
CA THR A 22 2.04 4.58 -1.05
C THR A 22 0.98 5.40 -1.80
N PRO A 23 1.38 6.24 -2.79
CA PRO A 23 0.42 6.99 -3.59
C PRO A 23 -0.38 6.11 -4.53
N TYR A 24 0.21 5.00 -5.00
CA TYR A 24 -0.41 4.07 -5.94
C TYR A 24 -0.38 2.65 -5.37
N LEU A 25 -1.50 1.95 -5.50
CA LEU A 25 -1.67 0.59 -5.02
C LEU A 25 -2.20 -0.26 -6.18
N ILE A 26 -1.28 -0.72 -7.04
CA ILE A 26 -1.57 -1.52 -8.23
C ILE A 26 -0.80 -2.83 -8.10
N LEU A 27 -1.42 -3.77 -7.41
CA LEU A 27 -0.77 -4.99 -6.94
C LEU A 27 -0.76 -6.09 -7.99
N ASP A 28 0.37 -6.76 -8.13
CA ASP A 28 0.40 -8.08 -8.74
C ASP A 28 -0.23 -9.13 -7.80
N ASN A 29 -0.46 -10.33 -8.34
CA ASN A 29 -1.11 -11.40 -7.57
C ASN A 29 -0.26 -11.88 -6.39
N ASP A 30 1.08 -11.85 -6.51
CA ASP A 30 1.99 -12.30 -5.46
C ASP A 30 1.94 -11.31 -4.28
N LEU A 31 2.02 -10.02 -4.56
CA LEU A 31 1.97 -8.97 -3.55
C LEU A 31 0.60 -8.93 -2.87
N LEU A 32 -0.49 -8.99 -3.65
CA LEU A 32 -1.84 -9.06 -3.12
C LEU A 32 -2.00 -10.26 -2.18
N SER A 33 -1.53 -11.44 -2.60
CA SER A 33 -1.60 -12.67 -1.80
C SER A 33 -0.75 -12.57 -0.52
N CYS A 34 0.45 -12.01 -0.61
CA CYS A 34 1.32 -11.81 0.54
C CYS A 34 0.71 -10.89 1.60
N LEU A 35 0.13 -9.74 1.21
CA LEU A 35 -0.52 -8.82 2.13
C LEU A 35 -1.74 -9.46 2.81
N ARG A 36 -2.55 -10.18 2.04
CA ARG A 36 -3.71 -10.92 2.55
C ARG A 36 -3.30 -12.02 3.53
N LEU A 37 -2.27 -12.79 3.22
CA LEU A 37 -1.76 -13.85 4.09
C LEU A 37 -1.15 -13.29 5.37
N ALA A 38 -0.43 -12.16 5.30
CA ALA A 38 0.10 -11.48 6.48
C ALA A 38 -1.05 -11.09 7.43
N ALA A 39 -2.09 -10.41 6.93
CA ALA A 39 -3.25 -10.04 7.72
C ALA A 39 -3.98 -11.26 8.32
N LYS A 40 -4.18 -12.32 7.53
CA LYS A 40 -4.81 -13.57 8.01
C LYS A 40 -3.99 -14.30 9.08
N ARG A 41 -2.66 -14.13 9.11
CA ARG A 41 -1.80 -14.64 10.19
C ARG A 41 -1.83 -13.79 11.45
N GLY A 42 -2.60 -12.71 11.48
CA GLY A 42 -2.73 -11.82 12.64
C GLY A 42 -1.74 -10.66 12.64
N VAL A 43 -1.00 -10.42 11.55
CA VAL A 43 -0.17 -9.21 11.40
C VAL A 43 -1.08 -8.00 11.25
N ASP A 44 -0.85 -6.93 12.00
CA ASP A 44 -1.53 -5.64 11.82
C ASP A 44 -1.01 -4.98 10.54
N VAL A 45 -1.71 -5.20 9.42
CA VAL A 45 -1.36 -4.63 8.12
C VAL A 45 -2.17 -3.36 7.90
N ARG A 46 -1.48 -2.22 7.75
CA ARG A 46 -2.09 -0.91 7.47
C ARG A 46 -1.52 -0.33 6.19
N ILE A 47 -2.41 0.19 5.33
CA ILE A 47 -2.02 0.84 4.07
C ILE A 47 -2.62 2.25 4.05
N TYR A 48 -1.76 3.24 3.85
CA TYR A 48 -2.12 4.64 3.74
C TYR A 48 -2.01 5.07 2.28
N THR A 49 -3.11 5.56 1.72
CA THR A 49 -3.21 6.02 0.31
C THR A 49 -3.75 7.44 0.25
N PRO A 50 -3.55 8.19 -0.84
CA PRO A 50 -4.18 9.49 -1.00
C PRO A 50 -5.72 9.39 -1.00
N GLY A 51 -6.38 10.30 -0.30
CA GLY A 51 -7.83 10.53 -0.43
C GLY A 51 -8.15 11.47 -1.59
N VAL A 52 -7.22 12.39 -1.91
CA VAL A 52 -7.31 13.31 -3.06
C VAL A 52 -6.40 12.79 -4.17
N PRO A 53 -6.96 12.37 -5.33
CA PRO A 53 -6.17 11.81 -6.41
C PRO A 53 -5.48 12.89 -7.27
N ASP A 54 -4.28 12.55 -7.79
CA ASP A 54 -3.63 13.28 -8.89
C ASP A 54 -4.15 12.81 -10.26
N LYS A 55 -4.45 11.51 -10.39
CA LYS A 55 -4.90 10.85 -11.62
C LYS A 55 -6.16 10.01 -11.34
N PRO A 56 -7.35 10.44 -11.77
CA PRO A 56 -8.60 9.77 -11.45
C PRO A 56 -8.64 8.28 -11.85
N THR A 57 -8.11 7.93 -13.03
CA THR A 57 -8.08 6.53 -13.51
C THR A 57 -7.22 5.64 -12.62
N ILE A 58 -6.02 6.10 -12.24
CA ILE A 58 -5.10 5.37 -11.36
C ILE A 58 -5.70 5.23 -9.95
N TYR A 59 -6.40 6.26 -9.50
CA TYR A 59 -7.14 6.21 -8.23
C TYR A 59 -8.25 5.16 -8.25
N GLN A 60 -9.02 5.09 -9.32
CA GLN A 60 -10.05 4.06 -9.50
C GLN A 60 -9.42 2.65 -9.52
N LEU A 61 -8.31 2.48 -10.21
CA LEU A 61 -7.56 1.22 -10.24
C LEU A 61 -7.07 0.85 -8.82
N THR A 62 -6.45 1.79 -8.10
CA THR A 62 -6.03 1.62 -6.69
C THR A 62 -7.21 1.15 -5.83
N ARG A 63 -8.35 1.83 -5.89
CA ARG A 63 -9.55 1.48 -5.12
C ARG A 63 -10.12 0.11 -5.47
N SER A 64 -9.87 -0.39 -6.66
CA SER A 64 -10.34 -1.73 -7.09
C SER A 64 -9.71 -2.88 -6.30
N TYR A 65 -8.55 -2.66 -5.67
CA TYR A 65 -7.88 -3.65 -4.81
C TYR A 65 -8.39 -3.63 -3.36
N PHE A 66 -8.98 -2.53 -2.90
CA PHE A 66 -9.42 -2.37 -1.52
C PHE A 66 -10.34 -3.48 -1.01
N PRO A 67 -11.39 -3.91 -1.74
CA PRO A 67 -12.27 -4.96 -1.26
C PRO A 67 -11.56 -6.28 -0.98
N HIS A 68 -10.54 -6.61 -1.77
CA HIS A 68 -9.78 -7.85 -1.63
C HIS A 68 -8.89 -7.82 -0.38
N LEU A 69 -8.31 -6.67 -0.06
CA LEU A 69 -7.47 -6.44 1.11
C LEU A 69 -8.30 -6.34 2.38
N LEU A 70 -9.36 -5.53 2.38
CA LEU A 70 -10.26 -5.34 3.52
C LEU A 70 -10.91 -6.65 3.99
N ARG A 71 -11.36 -7.51 3.04
CA ARG A 71 -11.90 -8.84 3.38
C ARG A 71 -10.88 -9.77 4.02
N ALA A 72 -9.60 -9.52 3.83
CA ALA A 72 -8.53 -10.29 4.45
C ALA A 72 -8.10 -9.75 5.82
N GLY A 73 -8.65 -8.60 6.24
CA GLY A 73 -8.31 -7.94 7.50
C GLY A 73 -7.25 -6.86 7.41
N VAL A 74 -6.82 -6.50 6.18
CA VAL A 74 -5.96 -5.33 5.99
C VAL A 74 -6.75 -4.06 6.27
N LYS A 75 -6.17 -3.13 7.03
CA LYS A 75 -6.75 -1.81 7.30
C LYS A 75 -6.26 -0.83 6.24
N ILE A 76 -7.16 -0.07 5.65
CA ILE A 76 -6.85 0.93 4.63
C ILE A 76 -7.30 2.30 5.11
N TYR A 77 -6.45 3.29 4.92
CA TYR A 77 -6.66 4.67 5.33
C TYR A 77 -6.48 5.59 4.13
N SER A 78 -7.44 6.48 3.92
CA SER A 78 -7.42 7.53 2.90
C SER A 78 -7.02 8.85 3.52
N TYR A 79 -5.84 9.36 3.19
CA TYR A 79 -5.33 10.64 3.68
C TYR A 79 -6.14 11.80 3.10
N THR A 80 -6.76 12.62 3.97
CA THR A 80 -7.75 13.61 3.56
C THR A 80 -7.20 15.00 3.23
N PRO A 81 -6.09 15.48 3.84
CA PRO A 81 -5.64 16.87 3.63
C PRO A 81 -5.10 17.18 2.23
N GLY A 82 -4.72 16.15 1.46
CA GLY A 82 -4.14 16.37 0.14
C GLY A 82 -3.63 15.11 -0.53
N PHE A 83 -2.75 15.29 -1.55
CA PHE A 83 -2.15 14.17 -2.26
C PHE A 83 -0.95 13.62 -1.48
N LEU A 84 -1.15 12.51 -0.79
CA LEU A 84 -0.10 11.79 -0.07
C LEU A 84 0.84 11.09 -1.06
N HIS A 85 2.08 11.56 -1.16
CA HIS A 85 3.07 11.04 -2.12
C HIS A 85 4.26 10.33 -1.46
N ALA A 86 4.21 10.06 -0.16
CA ALA A 86 5.21 9.29 0.56
C ALA A 86 5.23 7.82 0.12
N LYS A 87 6.41 7.21 0.13
CA LYS A 87 6.62 5.79 -0.07
C LYS A 87 7.48 5.29 1.08
N THR A 88 6.78 4.83 2.11
CA THR A 88 7.36 4.44 3.38
C THR A 88 6.81 3.09 3.81
N TRP A 89 7.69 2.22 4.26
CA TRP A 89 7.33 0.92 4.81
C TRP A 89 7.93 0.79 6.20
N LEU A 90 7.15 0.28 7.14
CA LEU A 90 7.62 -0.04 8.50
C LEU A 90 7.20 -1.45 8.84
N VAL A 91 8.17 -2.28 9.26
CA VAL A 91 7.99 -3.69 9.60
C VAL A 91 8.43 -3.94 11.03
N ASP A 92 7.52 -4.38 11.88
CA ASP A 92 7.73 -4.81 13.27
C ASP A 92 8.52 -3.80 14.14
N ASP A 93 8.50 -2.51 13.80
CA ASP A 93 9.32 -1.44 14.40
C ASP A 93 10.84 -1.73 14.39
N ARG A 94 11.30 -2.56 13.49
CA ARG A 94 12.69 -3.00 13.39
C ARG A 94 13.34 -2.59 12.09
N ILE A 95 12.56 -2.48 11.03
CA ILE A 95 13.02 -2.17 9.69
C ILE A 95 12.06 -1.16 9.08
N ALA A 96 12.61 -0.13 8.44
CA ALA A 96 11.83 0.75 7.57
C ALA A 96 12.53 0.92 6.23
N ALA A 97 11.75 1.19 5.20
CA ALA A 97 12.24 1.64 3.91
C ALA A 97 11.55 2.95 3.54
N VAL A 98 12.34 3.93 3.11
CA VAL A 98 11.86 5.24 2.65
C VAL A 98 12.53 5.53 1.32
N GLY A 99 11.76 5.90 0.32
CA GLY A 99 12.33 6.15 -1.00
C GLY A 99 11.31 6.46 -2.09
N THR A 100 11.59 5.98 -3.30
CA THR A 100 10.78 6.28 -4.49
C THR A 100 9.86 5.14 -4.91
N VAL A 101 9.96 3.94 -4.33
CA VAL A 101 9.25 2.72 -4.75
C VAL A 101 7.76 2.78 -4.40
N ASN A 102 6.90 2.92 -5.39
CA ASN A 102 5.46 2.74 -5.24
C ASN A 102 5.09 1.25 -5.21
N LEU A 103 3.87 0.95 -4.75
CA LEU A 103 3.26 -0.37 -4.91
C LEU A 103 2.53 -0.48 -6.25
N ASP A 104 3.28 -0.32 -7.35
CA ASP A 104 2.78 -0.48 -8.72
C ASP A 104 3.76 -1.26 -9.61
N TYR A 105 3.27 -1.75 -10.76
CA TYR A 105 4.08 -2.54 -11.69
C TYR A 105 5.29 -1.78 -12.22
N ARG A 106 5.16 -0.48 -12.45
CA ARG A 106 6.27 0.32 -13.01
C ARG A 106 7.40 0.44 -12.02
N SER A 107 7.10 0.79 -10.77
CA SER A 107 8.13 0.89 -9.71
C SER A 107 8.76 -0.47 -9.39
N LEU A 108 7.97 -1.55 -9.39
CA LEU A 108 8.46 -2.86 -8.99
C LEU A 108 9.25 -3.58 -10.08
N TYR A 109 8.95 -3.34 -11.36
CA TYR A 109 9.49 -4.14 -12.47
C TYR A 109 10.18 -3.36 -13.58
N LEU A 110 9.86 -2.07 -13.78
CA LEU A 110 10.25 -1.33 -14.98
C LEU A 110 11.14 -0.11 -14.70
N HIS A 111 11.01 0.52 -13.54
CA HIS A 111 11.74 1.72 -13.20
C HIS A 111 13.01 1.44 -12.38
N PHE A 112 13.98 2.34 -12.50
CA PHE A 112 15.06 2.46 -11.53
C PHE A 112 14.55 3.25 -10.34
N GLU A 113 14.57 2.65 -9.18
CA GLU A 113 14.09 3.23 -7.94
C GLU A 113 15.22 3.31 -6.91
N ASN A 114 15.13 4.29 -6.01
CA ASN A 114 16.11 4.45 -4.94
C ASN A 114 15.39 4.49 -3.59
N SER A 115 15.85 3.67 -2.65
CA SER A 115 15.29 3.62 -1.30
C SER A 115 16.38 3.41 -0.27
N VAL A 116 16.23 4.06 0.86
CA VAL A 116 17.06 3.84 2.04
C VAL A 116 16.39 2.80 2.92
N LEU A 117 17.16 1.79 3.28
CA LEU A 117 16.76 0.79 4.25
C LEU A 117 17.31 1.20 5.63
N LEU A 118 16.42 1.36 6.59
CA LEU A 118 16.71 1.72 7.96
C LEU A 118 16.55 0.49 8.85
N TYR A 119 17.54 0.17 9.65
CA TYR A 119 17.51 -0.98 10.55
C TYR A 119 17.87 -0.57 11.97
N GLY A 120 16.90 -0.67 12.89
CA GLY A 120 17.08 -0.30 14.29
C GLY A 120 17.30 1.21 14.51
N GLY A 121 17.44 1.60 15.77
CA GLY A 121 17.74 2.96 16.17
C GLY A 121 16.53 3.91 16.23
N ALA A 122 16.78 5.13 16.75
CA ALA A 122 15.75 6.14 17.02
C ALA A 122 15.02 6.61 15.75
N VAL A 123 15.64 6.50 14.59
CA VAL A 123 15.01 6.87 13.30
C VAL A 123 13.72 6.08 13.02
N LEU A 124 13.60 4.85 13.52
CA LEU A 124 12.37 4.07 13.36
C LEU A 124 11.22 4.64 14.20
N ASP A 125 11.52 5.27 15.33
CA ASP A 125 10.51 5.96 16.13
C ASP A 125 10.00 7.21 15.40
N ASP A 126 10.86 7.89 14.66
CA ASP A 126 10.47 9.03 13.82
C ASP A 126 9.57 8.58 12.67
N VAL A 127 9.94 7.51 11.96
CA VAL A 127 9.10 6.93 10.89
C VAL A 127 7.74 6.47 11.44
N ARG A 128 7.72 5.84 12.62
CA ARG A 128 6.48 5.42 13.26
C ARG A 128 5.61 6.61 13.63
N ARG A 129 6.20 7.69 14.14
CA ARG A 129 5.50 8.93 14.49
C ARG A 129 4.89 9.58 13.26
N ASP A 130 5.64 9.67 12.17
CA ASP A 130 5.17 10.21 10.89
C ASP A 130 3.97 9.43 10.34
N LEU A 131 4.05 8.09 10.34
CA LEU A 131 2.93 7.25 9.94
C LEU A 131 1.70 7.40 10.87
N ALA A 132 1.92 7.62 12.16
CA ALA A 132 0.84 7.86 13.12
C ALA A 132 0.16 9.23 12.89
N GLU A 133 0.91 10.26 12.53
CA GLU A 133 0.33 11.56 12.15
C GLU A 133 -0.47 11.45 10.84
N ILE A 134 0.06 10.73 9.83
CA ILE A 134 -0.69 10.44 8.59
C ILE A 134 -2.00 9.71 8.92
N GLU A 135 -1.99 8.75 9.84
CA GLU A 135 -3.19 8.01 10.24
C GLU A 135 -4.24 8.91 10.88
N LYS A 136 -3.85 9.83 11.77
CA LYS A 136 -4.76 10.79 12.42
C LYS A 136 -5.50 11.68 11.41
N GLU A 137 -4.83 12.02 10.33
CA GLU A 137 -5.35 12.86 9.24
C GLU A 137 -6.06 12.06 8.15
N SER A 138 -6.25 10.75 8.36
CA SER A 138 -6.81 9.83 7.38
C SER A 138 -8.17 9.31 7.81
N ALA A 139 -9.06 9.11 6.85
CA ALA A 139 -10.31 8.40 7.05
C ALA A 139 -10.13 6.89 6.83
N ALA A 140 -10.61 6.09 7.78
CA ALA A 140 -10.61 4.63 7.61
C ALA A 140 -11.57 4.23 6.49
N VAL A 141 -11.09 3.41 5.56
CA VAL A 141 -11.90 2.90 4.44
C VAL A 141 -12.59 1.60 4.84
N THR A 142 -13.88 1.53 4.58
CA THR A 142 -14.70 0.34 4.87
C THR A 142 -15.14 -0.38 3.59
N LEU A 143 -15.65 -1.60 3.71
CA LEU A 143 -16.25 -2.31 2.57
C LEU A 143 -17.48 -1.58 2.00
N ALA A 144 -18.18 -0.79 2.80
CA ALA A 144 -19.30 0.02 2.34
C ALA A 144 -18.85 1.11 1.36
N ASP A 145 -17.70 1.74 1.62
CA ASP A 145 -17.11 2.78 0.77
C ASP A 145 -16.60 2.24 -0.57
N CYS A 146 -16.45 0.92 -0.67
CA CYS A 146 -15.99 0.23 -1.88
C CYS A 146 -17.16 -0.27 -2.75
N ARG A 147 -18.42 -0.04 -2.35
CA ARG A 147 -19.57 -0.47 -3.13
C ARG A 147 -19.68 0.34 -4.42
N THR A 148 -19.59 -0.36 -5.54
CA THR A 148 -19.83 0.20 -6.87
C THR A 148 -20.96 -0.58 -7.52
N GLY A 149 -21.81 0.09 -8.31
CA GLY A 149 -22.82 -0.60 -9.12
C GLY A 149 -22.17 -1.54 -10.15
N PHE A 150 -23.02 -2.29 -10.86
CA PHE A 150 -22.56 -3.28 -11.85
C PHE A 150 -21.55 -2.71 -12.85
N PHE A 151 -21.85 -1.54 -13.43
CA PHE A 151 -20.95 -0.87 -14.39
C PHE A 151 -19.60 -0.46 -13.76
N GLY A 152 -19.60 0.02 -12.53
CA GLY A 152 -18.36 0.35 -11.81
C GLY A 152 -17.51 -0.88 -11.51
N THR A 153 -18.14 -2.01 -11.20
CA THR A 153 -17.45 -3.29 -10.99
C THR A 153 -16.82 -3.79 -12.29
N LEU A 154 -17.56 -3.74 -13.40
CA LEU A 154 -17.08 -4.12 -14.73
C LEU A 154 -15.91 -3.22 -15.16
N TYR A 155 -16.04 -1.92 -15.02
CA TYR A 155 -14.97 -0.96 -15.31
C TYR A 155 -13.70 -1.24 -14.49
N SER A 156 -13.83 -1.48 -13.19
CA SER A 156 -12.70 -1.86 -12.33
C SER A 156 -12.04 -3.18 -12.74
N ALA A 157 -12.81 -4.15 -13.23
CA ALA A 157 -12.28 -5.41 -13.75
C ALA A 157 -11.46 -5.18 -15.03
N VAL A 158 -11.97 -4.37 -15.96
CA VAL A 158 -11.25 -4.00 -17.19
C VAL A 158 -9.97 -3.23 -16.87
N LEU A 159 -10.01 -2.27 -15.95
CA LEU A 159 -8.81 -1.54 -15.52
C LEU A 159 -7.72 -2.48 -14.97
N ARG A 160 -8.11 -3.52 -14.22
CA ARG A 160 -7.15 -4.50 -13.71
C ARG A 160 -6.48 -5.34 -14.80
N LEU A 161 -7.12 -5.56 -15.96
CA LEU A 161 -6.49 -6.24 -17.09
C LEU A 161 -5.36 -5.42 -17.70
N VAL A 162 -5.47 -4.09 -17.67
CA VAL A 162 -4.44 -3.18 -18.19
C VAL A 162 -3.49 -2.68 -17.11
N ALA A 163 -3.67 -3.10 -15.86
CA ALA A 163 -2.83 -2.70 -14.72
C ALA A 163 -1.31 -2.87 -14.95
N PRO A 164 -0.82 -3.93 -15.65
CA PRO A 164 0.61 -4.06 -15.95
C PRO A 164 1.18 -2.97 -16.87
N LEU A 165 0.31 -2.20 -17.52
CA LEU A 165 0.69 -1.11 -18.43
C LEU A 165 0.68 0.27 -17.75
N CYS A 166 0.22 0.33 -16.47
CA CYS A 166 0.06 1.56 -15.69
C CYS A 166 1.26 1.85 -14.78
#